data_3adf56981bdcf5c11e6648c76c65ab8d
#
_entry.id   3adf56981bdcf5c11e6648c76c65ab8d
#
_cell.length_a   1.000
_cell.length_b   1.000
_cell.length_c   1.000
_cell.angle_alpha   90.00
_cell.angle_beta   90.00
_cell.angle_gamma   90.00
#
_symmetry.space_group_name_H-M   'P 1'
#
loop_
_entity.id
_entity.type
_entity.pdbx_description
1 polymer ?
#
loop_
_entity_poly.entity_id
_entity_poly.type
_entity_poly.pdbx_seq_one_letter_code
_entity_poly.pdbx_strand_id
1 'polypeptide(L)'
;MAHVDAIFLDMDGTILRLEISTAAMNATREKLRQLFLEHGIDKTFRPVLATIRTSLQALTERGAPADAVGGQAYQILDELEEDGAAHASICTGAEKVLMDWHCSGRQMSLISNNGRAAVKRALTTSGLSLNMFASVVSRDDVICEKPHPEPILKTLRQLELLTEGASIVMIGDSINDMRSARAAVAAAPVRMSIATIAVGEQIHQDLGTEADLVDRYAAGWMDLPQILDDLEA
;
A
#
# COMPACT_ATOMS: atom_id res chain seq x y z
N MET A 1 28.38 7.42 -5.23
CA MET A 1 26.98 7.53 -5.64
C MET A 1 26.24 6.36 -5.02
N ALA A 2 25.26 6.65 -4.22
CA ALA A 2 24.40 5.60 -3.67
C ALA A 2 23.45 5.14 -4.79
N HIS A 3 23.51 3.86 -5.16
CA HIS A 3 22.60 3.30 -6.16
C HIS A 3 21.28 2.92 -5.47
N VAL A 4 20.15 3.21 -6.07
CA VAL A 4 18.83 2.73 -5.63
C VAL A 4 18.57 1.36 -6.27
N ASP A 5 18.59 0.30 -5.45
CA ASP A 5 18.45 -1.08 -5.93
C ASP A 5 17.01 -1.39 -6.38
N ALA A 6 16.01 -0.81 -5.73
CA ALA A 6 14.60 -0.97 -6.12
C ALA A 6 13.72 0.20 -5.67
N ILE A 7 12.62 0.41 -6.40
CA ILE A 7 11.58 1.38 -6.12
C ILE A 7 10.31 0.63 -5.72
N PHE A 8 9.85 0.80 -4.50
CA PHE A 8 8.60 0.26 -4.00
C PHE A 8 7.52 1.31 -4.09
N LEU A 9 6.40 0.93 -4.64
CA LEU A 9 5.30 1.83 -5.00
C LEU A 9 4.01 1.35 -4.33
N ASP A 10 3.32 2.24 -3.64
CA ASP A 10 1.92 2.02 -3.33
C ASP A 10 1.06 2.14 -4.60
N MET A 11 -0.19 1.68 -4.55
CA MET A 11 -1.10 1.67 -5.69
C MET A 11 -2.13 2.79 -5.62
N ASP A 12 -3.08 2.68 -4.68
CA ASP A 12 -4.27 3.54 -4.64
C ASP A 12 -3.96 4.90 -4.01
N GLY A 13 -4.16 5.96 -4.78
CA GLY A 13 -3.74 7.32 -4.43
C GLY A 13 -2.32 7.66 -4.93
N THR A 14 -1.51 6.66 -5.24
CA THR A 14 -0.12 6.81 -5.70
C THR A 14 0.01 6.62 -7.21
N ILE A 15 -0.12 5.39 -7.72
CA ILE A 15 -0.06 5.09 -9.17
C ILE A 15 -1.42 5.30 -9.83
N LEU A 16 -2.44 4.77 -9.19
CA LEU A 16 -3.82 4.73 -9.63
C LEU A 16 -4.71 5.36 -8.57
N ARG A 17 -5.92 5.72 -8.98
CA ARG A 17 -7.00 6.08 -8.08
C ARG A 17 -8.17 5.16 -8.34
N LEU A 18 -8.60 4.42 -7.32
CA LEU A 18 -9.83 3.66 -7.35
C LEU A 18 -11.02 4.61 -7.23
N GLU A 19 -12.03 4.43 -8.09
CA GLU A 19 -13.24 5.27 -8.06
C GLU A 19 -14.24 4.74 -7.01
N ILE A 20 -13.91 4.97 -5.74
CA ILE A 20 -14.75 4.59 -4.60
C ILE A 20 -15.51 5.81 -4.09
N SER A 21 -16.81 5.86 -4.33
CA SER A 21 -17.63 6.96 -3.83
C SER A 21 -17.75 6.93 -2.30
N THR A 22 -17.94 8.12 -1.70
CA THR A 22 -18.22 8.24 -0.26
C THR A 22 -19.46 7.43 0.15
N ALA A 23 -20.47 7.36 -0.71
CA ALA A 23 -21.68 6.59 -0.46
C ALA A 23 -21.39 5.08 -0.41
N ALA A 24 -20.64 4.55 -1.38
CA ALA A 24 -20.23 3.14 -1.42
C ALA A 24 -19.37 2.77 -0.21
N MET A 25 -18.40 3.61 0.13
CA MET A 25 -17.56 3.42 1.33
C MET A 25 -18.37 3.40 2.62
N ASN A 26 -19.36 4.30 2.76
CA ASN A 26 -20.23 4.32 3.95
C ASN A 26 -21.16 3.10 4.00
N ALA A 27 -21.69 2.65 2.86
CA ALA A 27 -22.49 1.42 2.80
C ALA A 27 -21.67 0.19 3.19
N THR A 28 -20.42 0.10 2.74
CA THR A 28 -19.48 -0.97 3.12
C THR A 28 -19.18 -0.94 4.62
N ARG A 29 -18.92 0.23 5.20
CA ARG A 29 -18.73 0.38 6.66
C ARG A 29 -19.94 -0.10 7.45
N GLU A 30 -21.15 0.21 6.98
CA GLU A 30 -22.38 -0.25 7.64
C GLU A 30 -22.56 -1.76 7.51
N LYS A 31 -22.29 -2.39 6.34
CA LYS A 31 -22.29 -3.85 6.19
C LYS A 31 -21.31 -4.50 7.17
N LEU A 32 -20.09 -3.98 7.28
CA LEU A 32 -19.10 -4.46 8.23
C LEU A 32 -19.59 -4.29 9.67
N ARG A 33 -20.15 -3.13 10.00
CA ARG A 33 -20.71 -2.87 11.34
C ARG A 33 -21.78 -3.90 11.71
N GLN A 34 -22.71 -4.19 10.79
CA GLN A 34 -23.77 -5.17 11.01
C GLN A 34 -23.19 -6.59 11.22
N LEU A 35 -22.26 -7.02 10.37
CA LEU A 35 -21.58 -8.30 10.50
C LEU A 35 -20.94 -8.47 11.89
N PHE A 36 -20.18 -7.49 12.35
CA PHE A 36 -19.50 -7.58 13.64
C PHE A 36 -20.44 -7.36 14.83
N LEU A 37 -21.55 -6.63 14.66
CA LEU A 37 -22.57 -6.43 15.68
C LEU A 37 -23.27 -7.75 16.05
N GLU A 38 -23.50 -8.66 15.09
CA GLU A 38 -24.02 -10.02 15.34
C GLU A 38 -23.12 -10.82 16.28
N HIS A 39 -21.84 -10.42 16.40
CA HIS A 39 -20.86 -11.01 17.30
C HIS A 39 -20.53 -10.13 18.52
N GLY A 40 -21.38 -9.13 18.80
CA GLY A 40 -21.26 -8.26 19.96
C GLY A 40 -20.15 -7.21 19.87
N ILE A 41 -19.72 -6.83 18.65
CA ILE A 41 -18.74 -5.76 18.40
C ILE A 41 -19.42 -4.64 17.62
N ASP A 42 -19.60 -3.47 18.25
CA ASP A 42 -20.15 -2.26 17.62
C ASP A 42 -19.03 -1.23 17.43
N LYS A 43 -18.62 -1.03 16.18
CA LYS A 43 -17.57 -0.08 15.78
C LYS A 43 -17.93 0.63 14.48
N THR A 44 -17.36 1.82 14.25
CA THR A 44 -17.63 2.64 13.05
C THR A 44 -16.85 2.23 11.81
N PHE A 45 -15.88 1.31 11.93
CA PHE A 45 -14.97 0.87 10.87
C PHE A 45 -14.23 2.04 10.17
N ARG A 46 -13.65 2.91 10.99
CA ARG A 46 -12.77 4.03 10.58
C ARG A 46 -11.48 4.01 11.40
N PRO A 47 -10.30 3.67 10.82
CA PRO A 47 -10.07 3.16 9.46
C PRO A 47 -10.59 1.72 9.27
N VAL A 48 -10.94 1.35 8.02
CA VAL A 48 -11.62 0.06 7.77
C VAL A 48 -10.74 -1.12 8.14
N LEU A 49 -9.57 -1.29 7.51
CA LEU A 49 -8.68 -2.45 7.71
C LEU A 49 -8.23 -2.61 9.16
N ALA A 50 -7.75 -1.54 9.79
CA ALA A 50 -7.33 -1.59 11.19
C ALA A 50 -8.48 -1.96 12.14
N THR A 51 -9.72 -1.53 11.81
CA THR A 51 -10.91 -1.86 12.62
C THR A 51 -11.32 -3.32 12.40
N ILE A 52 -11.26 -3.85 11.18
CA ILE A 52 -11.48 -5.28 10.91
C ILE A 52 -10.49 -6.10 11.74
N ARG A 53 -9.19 -5.83 11.62
CA ARG A 53 -8.13 -6.57 12.32
C ARG A 53 -8.32 -6.58 13.84
N THR A 54 -8.52 -5.41 14.45
CA THR A 54 -8.71 -5.31 15.90
C THR A 54 -10.02 -5.97 16.37
N SER A 55 -11.03 -6.04 15.50
CA SER A 55 -12.28 -6.72 15.80
C SER A 55 -12.12 -8.25 15.71
N LEU A 56 -11.40 -8.75 14.71
CA LEU A 56 -11.08 -10.18 14.58
C LEU A 56 -10.21 -10.66 15.75
N GLN A 57 -9.23 -9.88 16.17
CA GLN A 57 -8.45 -10.18 17.36
C GLN A 57 -9.35 -10.32 18.60
N ALA A 58 -10.26 -9.37 18.81
CA ALA A 58 -11.20 -9.43 19.93
C ALA A 58 -12.14 -10.65 19.88
N LEU A 59 -12.51 -11.12 18.68
CA LEU A 59 -13.27 -12.37 18.50
C LEU A 59 -12.42 -13.60 18.87
N THR A 60 -11.17 -13.64 18.40
CA THR A 60 -10.23 -14.72 18.74
C THR A 60 -10.02 -14.83 20.25
N GLU A 61 -9.81 -13.70 20.94
CA GLU A 61 -9.64 -13.65 22.40
C GLU A 61 -10.87 -14.17 23.19
N ARG A 62 -12.06 -14.08 22.58
CA ARG A 62 -13.33 -14.59 23.15
C ARG A 62 -13.67 -16.03 22.73
N GLY A 63 -12.81 -16.68 21.91
CA GLY A 63 -13.08 -18.00 21.36
C GLY A 63 -14.22 -18.05 20.34
N ALA A 64 -14.56 -16.89 19.74
CA ALA A 64 -15.57 -16.77 18.69
C ALA A 64 -14.98 -17.15 17.31
N PRO A 65 -15.81 -17.42 16.27
CA PRO A 65 -15.36 -17.91 14.96
C PRO A 65 -14.72 -16.79 14.11
N ALA A 66 -13.57 -16.24 14.56
CA ALA A 66 -12.89 -15.11 13.95
C ALA A 66 -12.55 -15.35 12.47
N ASP A 67 -12.14 -16.56 12.08
CA ASP A 67 -11.77 -16.88 10.68
C ASP A 67 -12.97 -16.78 9.73
N ALA A 68 -14.12 -17.30 10.15
CA ALA A 68 -15.35 -17.23 9.34
C ALA A 68 -15.84 -15.79 9.17
N VAL A 69 -15.82 -15.01 10.27
CA VAL A 69 -16.21 -13.60 10.26
C VAL A 69 -15.20 -12.79 9.43
N GLY A 70 -13.92 -13.10 9.54
CA GLY A 70 -12.85 -12.49 8.77
C GLY A 70 -13.03 -12.69 7.27
N GLY A 71 -13.32 -13.93 6.84
CA GLY A 71 -13.60 -14.23 5.43
C GLY A 71 -14.75 -13.37 4.88
N GLN A 72 -15.85 -13.23 5.61
CA GLN A 72 -16.97 -12.39 5.21
C GLN A 72 -16.62 -10.90 5.21
N ALA A 73 -15.87 -10.43 6.22
CA ALA A 73 -15.46 -9.03 6.30
C ALA A 73 -14.54 -8.62 5.14
N TYR A 74 -13.58 -9.47 4.80
CA TYR A 74 -12.71 -9.20 3.65
C TYR A 74 -13.45 -9.32 2.32
N GLN A 75 -14.39 -10.25 2.18
CA GLN A 75 -15.25 -10.31 0.98
C GLN A 75 -16.05 -9.03 0.77
N ILE A 76 -16.64 -8.47 1.83
CA ILE A 76 -17.36 -7.18 1.77
C ILE A 76 -16.44 -6.05 1.29
N LEU A 77 -15.18 -6.06 1.73
CA LEU A 77 -14.19 -5.06 1.32
C LEU A 77 -13.73 -5.26 -0.12
N ASP A 78 -13.48 -6.52 -0.51
CA ASP A 78 -13.06 -6.90 -1.87
C ASP A 78 -14.09 -6.46 -2.91
N GLU A 79 -15.40 -6.66 -2.64
CA GLU A 79 -16.49 -6.20 -3.52
C GLU A 79 -16.42 -4.70 -3.78
N LEU A 80 -16.15 -3.89 -2.75
CA LEU A 80 -15.99 -2.44 -2.88
C LEU A 80 -14.76 -2.06 -3.70
N GLU A 81 -13.62 -2.68 -3.40
CA GLU A 81 -12.35 -2.41 -4.06
C GLU A 81 -12.37 -2.84 -5.53
N GLU A 82 -12.97 -4.00 -5.84
CA GLU A 82 -13.12 -4.46 -7.22
C GLU A 82 -14.06 -3.58 -8.04
N ASP A 83 -15.14 -3.08 -7.44
CA ASP A 83 -16.04 -2.12 -8.09
C ASP A 83 -15.30 -0.81 -8.39
N GLY A 84 -14.59 -0.26 -7.43
CA GLY A 84 -13.74 0.92 -7.62
C GLY A 84 -12.63 0.70 -8.66
N ALA A 85 -12.02 -0.48 -8.69
CA ALA A 85 -10.98 -0.86 -9.64
C ALA A 85 -11.49 -0.98 -11.09
N ALA A 86 -12.78 -1.27 -11.28
CA ALA A 86 -13.39 -1.30 -12.61
C ALA A 86 -13.39 0.07 -13.32
N HIS A 87 -13.23 1.13 -12.56
CA HIS A 87 -13.25 2.52 -13.03
C HIS A 87 -11.96 3.25 -12.67
N ALA A 88 -10.91 2.51 -12.30
CA ALA A 88 -9.63 3.10 -11.88
C ALA A 88 -9.02 3.98 -12.96
N SER A 89 -8.43 5.10 -12.53
CA SER A 89 -7.73 6.05 -13.38
C SER A 89 -6.26 6.20 -12.96
N ILE A 90 -5.36 6.44 -13.93
CA ILE A 90 -3.94 6.65 -13.65
C ILE A 90 -3.74 8.05 -13.05
N CYS A 91 -2.94 8.16 -12.00
CA CYS A 91 -2.52 9.44 -11.45
C CYS A 91 -1.72 10.23 -12.49
N THR A 92 -1.95 11.55 -12.55
CA THR A 92 -1.35 12.41 -13.56
C THR A 92 0.18 12.30 -13.57
N GLY A 93 0.76 11.96 -14.70
CA GLY A 93 2.20 11.79 -14.90
C GLY A 93 2.75 10.41 -14.52
N ALA A 94 1.99 9.58 -13.83
CA ALA A 94 2.46 8.25 -13.38
C ALA A 94 2.83 7.35 -14.56
N GLU A 95 1.97 7.26 -15.58
CA GLU A 95 2.22 6.41 -16.75
C GLU A 95 3.57 6.71 -17.40
N LYS A 96 3.84 7.99 -17.65
CA LYS A 96 5.08 8.42 -18.30
C LYS A 96 6.31 8.01 -17.48
N VAL A 97 6.32 8.34 -16.19
CA VAL A 97 7.47 8.08 -15.32
C VAL A 97 7.69 6.58 -15.13
N LEU A 98 6.61 5.80 -14.94
CA LEU A 98 6.70 4.35 -14.84
C LEU A 98 7.26 3.70 -16.12
N MET A 99 6.83 4.18 -17.30
CA MET A 99 7.38 3.69 -18.57
C MET A 99 8.85 4.05 -18.74
N ASP A 100 9.25 5.28 -18.40
CA ASP A 100 10.66 5.72 -18.48
C ASP A 100 11.53 4.86 -17.52
N TRP A 101 11.07 4.60 -16.30
CA TRP A 101 11.78 3.74 -15.35
C TRP A 101 11.84 2.28 -15.81
N HIS A 102 10.74 1.74 -16.33
CA HIS A 102 10.72 0.39 -16.89
C HIS A 102 11.70 0.24 -18.07
N CYS A 103 11.67 1.18 -19.01
CA CYS A 103 12.59 1.18 -20.17
C CYS A 103 14.07 1.37 -19.78
N SER A 104 14.34 2.07 -18.69
CA SER A 104 15.70 2.21 -18.14
C SER A 104 16.15 1.02 -17.28
N GLY A 105 15.29 0.02 -17.10
CA GLY A 105 15.62 -1.19 -16.33
C GLY A 105 15.58 -1.01 -14.81
N ARG A 106 14.93 0.05 -14.30
CA ARG A 106 14.75 0.23 -12.86
C ARG A 106 13.84 -0.87 -12.29
N GLN A 107 14.26 -1.48 -11.19
CA GLN A 107 13.50 -2.52 -10.53
C GLN A 107 12.37 -1.91 -9.71
N MET A 108 11.14 -2.05 -10.18
CA MET A 108 9.93 -1.54 -9.50
C MET A 108 9.13 -2.67 -8.88
N SER A 109 8.52 -2.42 -7.71
CA SER A 109 7.58 -3.35 -7.08
C SER A 109 6.36 -2.62 -6.56
N LEU A 110 5.20 -3.27 -6.67
CA LEU A 110 3.92 -2.76 -6.20
C LEU A 110 3.58 -3.38 -4.85
N ILE A 111 3.21 -2.53 -3.87
CA ILE A 111 2.84 -2.96 -2.51
C ILE A 111 1.53 -2.28 -2.12
N SER A 112 0.44 -3.01 -2.13
CA SER A 112 -0.90 -2.46 -1.91
C SER A 112 -1.64 -3.11 -0.73
N ASN A 113 -2.43 -2.30 -0.02
CA ASN A 113 -3.38 -2.78 0.98
C ASN A 113 -4.70 -3.26 0.38
N ASN A 114 -4.87 -3.15 -0.94
CA ASN A 114 -6.04 -3.70 -1.64
C ASN A 114 -5.90 -5.21 -1.88
N GLY A 115 -7.04 -5.88 -2.05
CA GLY A 115 -7.11 -7.28 -2.43
C GLY A 115 -6.50 -7.54 -3.82
N ARG A 116 -5.98 -8.75 -4.03
CA ARG A 116 -5.28 -9.13 -5.28
C ARG A 116 -6.16 -8.97 -6.52
N ALA A 117 -7.46 -9.27 -6.42
CA ALA A 117 -8.40 -9.14 -7.52
C ALA A 117 -8.55 -7.65 -7.92
N ALA A 118 -8.71 -6.76 -6.95
CA ALA A 118 -8.80 -5.32 -7.18
C ALA A 118 -7.50 -4.76 -7.79
N VAL A 119 -6.33 -5.17 -7.29
CA VAL A 119 -5.02 -4.78 -7.84
C VAL A 119 -4.92 -5.16 -9.33
N LYS A 120 -5.20 -6.42 -9.67
CA LYS A 120 -5.17 -6.90 -11.06
C LYS A 120 -6.16 -6.15 -11.95
N ARG A 121 -7.38 -5.96 -11.44
CA ARG A 121 -8.44 -5.25 -12.18
C ARG A 121 -8.07 -3.81 -12.43
N ALA A 122 -7.57 -3.09 -11.42
CA ALA A 122 -7.17 -1.69 -11.53
C ALA A 122 -6.04 -1.49 -12.56
N LEU A 123 -5.01 -2.33 -12.52
CA LEU A 123 -3.92 -2.30 -13.51
C LEU A 123 -4.44 -2.59 -14.92
N THR A 124 -5.31 -3.60 -15.08
CA THR A 124 -5.89 -3.92 -16.39
C THR A 124 -6.77 -2.80 -16.92
N THR A 125 -7.65 -2.23 -16.09
CA THR A 125 -8.54 -1.13 -16.45
C THR A 125 -7.75 0.10 -16.91
N SER A 126 -6.65 0.39 -16.23
CA SER A 126 -5.78 1.53 -16.53
C SER A 126 -4.76 1.29 -17.65
N GLY A 127 -4.70 0.08 -18.22
CA GLY A 127 -3.76 -0.27 -19.28
C GLY A 127 -2.31 -0.51 -18.81
N LEU A 128 -2.06 -0.53 -17.49
CA LEU A 128 -0.74 -0.83 -16.95
C LEU A 128 -0.50 -2.34 -16.92
N SER A 129 0.68 -2.76 -17.34
CA SER A 129 1.07 -4.18 -17.33
C SER A 129 1.66 -4.59 -15.99
N LEU A 130 1.22 -5.74 -15.46
CA LEU A 130 1.85 -6.37 -14.30
C LEU A 130 3.36 -6.63 -14.51
N ASN A 131 3.78 -6.87 -15.77
CA ASN A 131 5.18 -7.14 -16.10
C ASN A 131 6.11 -5.94 -15.92
N MET A 132 5.57 -4.75 -15.66
CA MET A 132 6.39 -3.58 -15.28
C MET A 132 6.96 -3.71 -13.87
N PHE A 133 6.38 -4.57 -13.05
CA PHE A 133 6.75 -4.75 -11.65
C PHE A 133 7.45 -6.11 -11.46
N ALA A 134 8.63 -6.07 -10.87
CA ALA A 134 9.40 -7.27 -10.51
C ALA A 134 8.71 -8.08 -9.41
N SER A 135 7.91 -7.42 -8.58
CA SER A 135 7.07 -8.05 -7.55
C SER A 135 5.78 -7.26 -7.37
N VAL A 136 4.69 -7.96 -7.06
CA VAL A 136 3.40 -7.36 -6.66
C VAL A 136 2.95 -8.04 -5.39
N VAL A 137 2.84 -7.27 -4.31
CA VAL A 137 2.37 -7.71 -2.99
C VAL A 137 1.07 -6.99 -2.66
N SER A 138 0.00 -7.76 -2.57
CA SER A 138 -1.35 -7.32 -2.19
C SER A 138 -1.65 -7.67 -0.72
N ARG A 139 -2.80 -7.23 -0.20
CA ARG A 139 -3.31 -7.63 1.12
C ARG A 139 -3.35 -9.16 1.27
N ASP A 140 -3.73 -9.89 0.23
CA ASP A 140 -3.88 -11.35 0.27
C ASP A 140 -2.55 -12.11 0.35
N ASP A 141 -1.44 -11.40 0.18
CA ASP A 141 -0.10 -11.99 0.21
C ASP A 141 0.54 -11.98 1.59
N VAL A 142 -0.06 -11.30 2.57
CA VAL A 142 0.50 -11.03 3.90
C VAL A 142 -0.52 -11.30 5.00
N ILE A 143 -0.04 -11.53 6.21
CA ILE A 143 -0.89 -11.63 7.40
C ILE A 143 -1.26 -10.23 7.90
N CYS A 144 -0.30 -9.31 7.84
CA CYS A 144 -0.47 -7.94 8.27
C CYS A 144 -0.10 -6.98 7.13
N GLU A 145 -1.08 -6.18 6.71
CA GLU A 145 -0.91 -5.13 5.71
C GLU A 145 -0.17 -3.89 6.27
N LYS A 146 0.23 -2.95 5.41
CA LYS A 146 0.79 -1.66 5.84
C LYS A 146 -0.15 -0.98 6.86
N PRO A 147 0.35 -0.44 7.97
CA PRO A 147 1.73 -0.03 8.25
C PRO A 147 2.67 -1.12 8.82
N HIS A 148 2.25 -2.38 8.86
CA HIS A 148 3.13 -3.48 9.29
C HIS A 148 4.31 -3.64 8.30
N PRO A 149 5.52 -4.04 8.77
CA PRO A 149 6.69 -4.20 7.89
C PRO A 149 6.59 -5.40 6.94
N GLU A 150 5.68 -6.34 7.19
CA GLU A 150 5.61 -7.61 6.46
C GLU A 150 5.53 -7.47 4.94
N PRO A 151 4.69 -6.58 4.36
CA PRO A 151 4.63 -6.43 2.90
C PRO A 151 5.97 -6.04 2.29
N ILE A 152 6.67 -5.10 2.91
CA ILE A 152 7.99 -4.63 2.45
C ILE A 152 9.04 -5.73 2.62
N LEU A 153 9.11 -6.39 3.78
CA LEU A 153 10.05 -7.49 4.02
C LEU A 153 9.79 -8.68 3.08
N LYS A 154 8.53 -8.94 2.74
CA LYS A 154 8.17 -9.96 1.74
C LYS A 154 8.69 -9.59 0.36
N THR A 155 8.47 -8.35 -0.08
CA THR A 155 8.98 -7.83 -1.35
C THR A 155 10.49 -7.94 -1.42
N LEU A 156 11.20 -7.51 -0.37
CA LEU A 156 12.66 -7.61 -0.29
C LEU A 156 13.17 -9.05 -0.44
N ARG A 157 12.49 -10.03 0.19
CA ARG A 157 12.84 -11.45 0.02
C ARG A 157 12.60 -11.95 -1.40
N GLN A 158 11.49 -11.57 -2.02
CA GLN A 158 11.16 -11.96 -3.41
C GLN A 158 12.16 -11.41 -4.42
N LEU A 159 12.74 -10.24 -4.15
CA LEU A 159 13.74 -9.59 -4.99
C LEU A 159 15.19 -9.96 -4.62
N GLU A 160 15.37 -10.78 -3.59
CA GLU A 160 16.69 -11.10 -3.03
C GLU A 160 17.48 -9.87 -2.53
N LEU A 161 16.75 -8.81 -2.15
CA LEU A 161 17.29 -7.52 -1.67
C LEU A 161 17.34 -7.40 -0.15
N LEU A 162 17.08 -8.46 0.61
CA LEU A 162 17.27 -8.47 2.06
C LEU A 162 18.76 -8.74 2.38
N THR A 163 19.63 -7.81 1.94
CA THR A 163 21.09 -7.92 1.96
C THR A 163 21.74 -6.68 2.58
N GLU A 164 22.99 -6.84 3.04
CA GLU A 164 23.77 -5.73 3.57
C GLU A 164 23.96 -4.61 2.54
N GLY A 165 23.66 -3.39 2.97
CA GLY A 165 23.83 -2.18 2.18
C GLY A 165 22.76 -1.93 1.13
N ALA A 166 21.69 -2.76 1.04
CA ALA A 166 20.60 -2.52 0.11
C ALA A 166 19.98 -1.13 0.32
N SER A 167 19.74 -0.43 -0.77
CA SER A 167 19.16 0.92 -0.83
C SER A 167 17.86 0.91 -1.61
N ILE A 168 16.76 1.18 -0.95
CA ILE A 168 15.41 1.12 -1.48
C ILE A 168 14.75 2.49 -1.38
N VAL A 169 13.83 2.77 -2.27
CA VAL A 169 12.92 3.92 -2.17
C VAL A 169 11.50 3.41 -2.03
N MET A 170 10.76 3.90 -1.02
CA MET A 170 9.31 3.70 -0.90
C MET A 170 8.58 4.98 -1.27
N ILE A 171 7.69 4.88 -2.25
CA ILE A 171 6.84 6.00 -2.73
C ILE A 171 5.39 5.67 -2.41
N GLY A 172 4.71 6.59 -1.73
CA GLY A 172 3.31 6.43 -1.37
C GLY A 172 2.64 7.76 -1.05
N ASP A 173 1.32 7.77 -0.98
CA ASP A 173 0.50 8.93 -0.63
C ASP A 173 -0.01 8.89 0.81
N SER A 174 0.29 7.80 1.54
CA SER A 174 -0.24 7.52 2.88
C SER A 174 0.88 7.43 3.93
N ILE A 175 0.59 7.90 5.13
CA ILE A 175 1.47 7.71 6.29
C ILE A 175 1.74 6.22 6.58
N ASN A 176 0.83 5.32 6.20
CA ASN A 176 1.03 3.88 6.40
C ASN A 176 2.17 3.32 5.54
N ASP A 177 2.45 3.90 4.39
CA ASP A 177 3.58 3.54 3.53
C ASP A 177 4.90 3.88 4.21
N MET A 178 4.97 5.09 4.75
CA MET A 178 6.14 5.60 5.46
C MET A 178 6.42 4.80 6.74
N ARG A 179 5.38 4.56 7.55
CA ARG A 179 5.48 3.72 8.76
C ARG A 179 5.94 2.30 8.43
N SER A 180 5.37 1.70 7.37
CA SER A 180 5.76 0.35 6.93
C SER A 180 7.23 0.30 6.51
N ALA A 181 7.72 1.30 5.78
CA ALA A 181 9.11 1.43 5.38
C ALA A 181 10.06 1.54 6.58
N ARG A 182 9.77 2.43 7.53
CA ARG A 182 10.56 2.59 8.75
C ARG A 182 10.55 1.33 9.63
N ALA A 183 9.38 0.70 9.76
CA ALA A 183 9.25 -0.55 10.50
C ALA A 183 10.03 -1.70 9.83
N ALA A 184 10.08 -1.74 8.51
CA ALA A 184 10.84 -2.75 7.77
C ALA A 184 12.35 -2.60 7.98
N VAL A 185 12.87 -1.36 7.96
CA VAL A 185 14.30 -1.10 8.29
C VAL A 185 14.61 -1.55 9.72
N ALA A 186 13.73 -1.24 10.67
CA ALA A 186 13.93 -1.62 12.08
C ALA A 186 13.87 -3.13 12.32
N ALA A 187 13.07 -3.86 11.53
CA ALA A 187 12.86 -5.31 11.65
C ALA A 187 13.81 -6.15 10.75
N ALA A 188 14.54 -5.51 9.82
CA ALA A 188 15.44 -6.22 8.92
C ALA A 188 16.59 -6.87 9.71
N PRO A 189 16.98 -8.11 9.38
CA PRO A 189 18.10 -8.79 10.03
C PRO A 189 19.48 -8.31 9.54
N VAL A 190 19.47 -7.42 8.56
CA VAL A 190 20.66 -6.86 7.89
C VAL A 190 20.58 -5.34 7.88
N ARG A 191 21.72 -4.68 7.76
CA ARG A 191 21.76 -3.21 7.65
C ARG A 191 21.42 -2.80 6.22
N MET A 192 20.31 -2.07 6.07
CA MET A 192 19.81 -1.54 4.81
C MET A 192 19.18 -0.16 5.02
N SER A 193 18.85 0.51 3.93
CA SER A 193 18.15 1.79 3.96
C SER A 193 16.89 1.76 3.10
N ILE A 194 15.85 2.45 3.55
CA ILE A 194 14.65 2.75 2.75
C ILE A 194 14.41 4.24 2.87
N ALA A 195 14.65 4.97 1.78
CA ALA A 195 14.23 6.36 1.68
C ALA A 195 12.73 6.42 1.38
N THR A 196 12.04 7.35 2.02
CA THR A 196 10.59 7.51 1.90
C THR A 196 10.26 8.78 1.12
N ILE A 197 9.44 8.65 0.08
CA ILE A 197 8.96 9.78 -0.72
C ILE A 197 7.44 9.83 -0.61
N ALA A 198 6.93 10.91 -0.07
CA ALA A 198 5.50 11.20 -0.04
C ALA A 198 5.09 11.90 -1.34
N VAL A 199 4.06 11.40 -2.03
CA VAL A 199 3.57 11.97 -3.29
C VAL A 199 2.15 12.53 -3.11
N GLY A 200 1.93 13.75 -3.66
CA GLY A 200 0.65 14.45 -3.59
C GLY A 200 0.47 15.32 -2.35
N GLU A 201 -0.55 16.20 -2.39
CA GLU A 201 -0.77 17.19 -1.33
C GLU A 201 -1.47 16.61 -0.08
N GLN A 202 -2.25 15.53 -0.24
CA GLN A 202 -3.08 15.00 0.84
C GLN A 202 -2.25 14.53 2.04
N ILE A 203 -1.12 13.91 1.80
CA ILE A 203 -0.26 13.37 2.86
C ILE A 203 0.24 14.46 3.81
N HIS A 204 0.45 15.68 3.34
CA HIS A 204 0.87 16.80 4.18
C HIS A 204 -0.14 17.12 5.30
N GLN A 205 -1.44 16.89 5.05
CA GLN A 205 -2.49 17.14 6.03
C GLN A 205 -2.56 16.02 7.08
N ASP A 206 -2.19 14.80 6.70
CA ASP A 206 -2.31 13.60 7.53
C ASP A 206 -1.07 13.35 8.41
N LEU A 207 0.09 13.92 8.06
CA LEU A 207 1.36 13.67 8.76
C LEU A 207 1.42 14.22 10.20
N GLY A 208 0.81 15.38 10.46
CA GLY A 208 0.83 15.96 11.78
C GLY A 208 2.24 16.00 12.42
N THR A 209 2.43 15.25 13.51
CA THR A 209 3.73 15.13 14.22
C THR A 209 4.69 14.10 13.63
N GLU A 210 4.33 13.41 12.54
CA GLU A 210 5.11 12.31 11.95
C GLU A 210 5.82 12.72 10.64
N ALA A 211 6.04 14.01 10.45
CA ALA A 211 6.74 14.53 9.26
C ALA A 211 8.18 13.99 9.11
N ASP A 212 8.80 13.55 10.21
CA ASP A 212 10.11 12.92 10.26
C ASP A 212 10.16 11.52 9.61
N LEU A 213 9.00 10.92 9.35
CA LEU A 213 8.91 9.67 8.61
C LEU A 213 9.10 9.85 7.09
N VAL A 214 9.08 11.08 6.58
CA VAL A 214 9.19 11.41 5.15
C VAL A 214 10.55 12.05 4.87
N ASP A 215 11.37 11.42 4.02
CA ASP A 215 12.67 11.98 3.62
C ASP A 215 12.53 13.03 2.52
N ARG A 216 11.57 12.85 1.61
CA ARG A 216 11.32 13.76 0.47
C ARG A 216 9.82 13.87 0.17
N TYR A 217 9.44 15.01 -0.40
CA TYR A 217 8.09 15.28 -0.87
C TYR A 217 8.11 15.55 -2.37
N ALA A 218 7.18 14.95 -3.08
CA ALA A 218 6.89 15.20 -4.47
C ALA A 218 5.47 15.78 -4.60
N ALA A 219 5.31 16.94 -5.24
CA ALA A 219 3.98 17.48 -5.51
C ALA A 219 3.19 16.58 -6.48
N GLY A 220 3.91 15.86 -7.35
CA GLY A 220 3.35 14.89 -8.27
C GLY A 220 4.43 14.01 -8.90
N TRP A 221 3.98 13.13 -9.79
CA TRP A 221 4.84 12.13 -10.43
C TRP A 221 6.00 12.73 -11.22
N MET A 222 5.83 13.93 -11.79
CA MET A 222 6.85 14.56 -12.62
C MET A 222 8.08 15.04 -11.82
N ASP A 223 7.97 15.16 -10.50
CA ASP A 223 9.08 15.55 -9.62
C ASP A 223 9.94 14.32 -9.23
N LEU A 224 9.37 13.12 -9.29
CA LEU A 224 10.01 11.90 -8.80
C LEU A 224 11.35 11.55 -9.47
N PRO A 225 11.52 11.71 -10.80
CA PRO A 225 12.81 11.43 -11.44
C PRO A 225 13.96 12.26 -10.85
N GLN A 226 13.76 13.58 -10.69
CA GLN A 226 14.78 14.44 -10.10
C GLN A 226 15.08 14.10 -8.65
N ILE A 227 14.03 13.79 -7.86
CA ILE A 227 14.20 13.39 -6.47
C ILE A 227 15.01 12.09 -6.35
N LEU A 228 14.79 11.14 -7.26
CA LEU A 228 15.59 9.90 -7.31
C LEU A 228 17.05 10.18 -7.68
N ASP A 229 17.29 11.01 -8.69
CA ASP A 229 18.65 11.40 -9.08
C ASP A 229 19.40 12.09 -7.93
N ASP A 230 18.71 12.93 -7.14
CA ASP A 230 19.28 13.60 -5.96
C ASP A 230 19.58 12.62 -4.82
N LEU A 231 18.86 11.49 -4.72
CA LEU A 231 19.15 10.42 -3.74
C LEU A 231 20.33 9.54 -4.17
N GLU A 232 20.60 9.45 -5.46
CA GLU A 232 21.72 8.68 -6.03
C GLU A 232 23.02 9.49 -6.16
N ALA A 233 22.99 10.82 -6.00
CA ALA A 233 24.13 11.72 -6.11
C ALA A 233 25.07 11.64 -4.89
#